data_b5589a428d97f17d2962418d04149693
#
_entry.id   b5589a428d97f17d2962418d04149693
#
_cell.length_a   1.000
_cell.length_b   1.000
_cell.length_c   1.000
_cell.angle_alpha   90.00
_cell.angle_beta   90.00
_cell.angle_gamma   90.00
#
_symmetry.space_group_name_H-M   'P 1'
#
loop_
_entity.id
_entity.type
_entity.pdbx_description
1 polymer ?
#
loop_
_entity_poly.entity_id
_entity_poly.type
_entity_poly.pdbx_seq_one_letter_code
_entity_poly.pdbx_strand_id
1 'polypeptide(L)'
;MSASFDPSKHQLVEQRYFDDFSVGEVFRAPSRTMTDAYFQVFQAASADNHPIHYDREYCKRHGHRDLVAHGFQVLIQTCPGSTMLVHHLDEAIIAFTEQSSKFLAPVYAGDTVYPALTITELKPQRTTGIMVLRATVHNQSGELVMEGEHKLLVRRRAQ
;
A
#
# COMPACT_ATOMS: atom_id res chain seq x y z
N MET A 1 21.86 35.01 -15.73
CA MET A 1 20.45 35.15 -15.34
C MET A 1 19.97 33.80 -14.86
N SER A 2 19.61 33.61 -13.60
CA SER A 2 19.03 32.34 -13.15
C SER A 2 17.65 32.20 -13.76
N ALA A 3 17.35 31.04 -14.34
CA ALA A 3 16.00 30.74 -14.78
C ALA A 3 15.04 30.91 -13.61
N SER A 4 13.91 31.61 -13.80
CA SER A 4 12.89 31.77 -12.76
C SER A 4 12.32 30.39 -12.44
N PHE A 5 12.14 30.09 -11.15
CA PHE A 5 11.50 28.85 -10.69
C PHE A 5 10.05 28.82 -11.19
N ASP A 6 9.66 27.74 -11.82
CA ASP A 6 8.30 27.49 -12.32
C ASP A 6 7.66 26.35 -11.48
N PRO A 7 6.70 26.67 -10.58
CA PRO A 7 6.06 25.66 -9.74
C PRO A 7 5.34 24.57 -10.52
N SER A 8 4.85 24.87 -11.73
CA SER A 8 4.12 23.90 -12.57
C SER A 8 5.01 22.76 -13.09
N LYS A 9 6.34 22.97 -13.05
CA LYS A 9 7.35 21.98 -13.44
C LYS A 9 7.97 21.24 -12.26
N HIS A 10 7.48 21.49 -11.04
CA HIS A 10 7.97 20.81 -9.84
C HIS A 10 7.42 19.38 -9.78
N GLN A 11 8.19 18.42 -10.24
CA GLN A 11 7.84 16.99 -10.25
C GLN A 11 8.90 16.19 -9.52
N LEU A 12 8.48 15.17 -8.75
CA LEU A 12 9.40 14.27 -8.05
C LEU A 12 10.09 13.28 -8.99
N VAL A 13 9.34 12.85 -10.02
CA VAL A 13 9.76 11.85 -11.02
C VAL A 13 9.11 12.15 -12.36
N GLU A 14 9.63 11.54 -13.43
CA GLU A 14 9.01 11.60 -14.74
C GLU A 14 7.60 10.99 -14.69
N GLN A 15 6.64 11.68 -15.32
CA GLN A 15 5.24 11.24 -15.40
C GLN A 15 5.08 10.12 -16.41
N ARG A 16 4.33 9.10 -16.03
CA ARG A 16 4.06 7.91 -16.82
C ARG A 16 2.56 7.72 -17.00
N TYR A 17 2.18 7.26 -18.16
CA TYR A 17 0.81 6.90 -18.50
C TYR A 17 0.67 5.38 -18.56
N PHE A 18 -0.54 4.87 -18.68
CA PHE A 18 -0.80 3.43 -18.71
C PHE A 18 0.13 2.65 -19.66
N ASP A 19 0.41 3.20 -20.85
CA ASP A 19 1.20 2.56 -21.88
C ASP A 19 2.71 2.51 -21.59
N ASP A 20 3.16 3.22 -20.57
CA ASP A 20 4.58 3.31 -20.20
C ASP A 20 4.98 2.25 -19.14
N PHE A 21 4.03 1.43 -18.69
CA PHE A 21 4.28 0.40 -17.66
C PHE A 21 4.36 -0.99 -18.28
N SER A 22 5.03 -1.88 -17.55
CA SER A 22 5.17 -3.29 -17.94
C SER A 22 4.76 -4.22 -16.80
N VAL A 23 4.20 -5.35 -17.15
CA VAL A 23 3.94 -6.45 -16.18
C VAL A 23 5.27 -6.90 -15.57
N GLY A 24 5.28 -7.10 -14.25
CA GLY A 24 6.46 -7.47 -13.48
C GLY A 24 7.18 -6.30 -12.82
N GLU A 25 6.86 -5.05 -13.13
CA GLU A 25 7.40 -3.90 -12.39
C GLU A 25 6.98 -3.96 -10.91
N VAL A 26 7.93 -3.67 -10.00
CA VAL A 26 7.74 -3.74 -8.55
C VAL A 26 7.98 -2.38 -7.90
N PHE A 27 7.00 -1.93 -7.14
CA PHE A 27 7.04 -0.68 -6.37
C PHE A 27 7.01 -1.01 -4.88
N ARG A 28 8.11 -0.75 -4.19
CA ARG A 28 8.23 -0.99 -2.74
C ARG A 28 7.81 0.24 -1.96
N ALA A 29 7.04 0.03 -0.89
CA ALA A 29 6.83 1.05 0.12
C ALA A 29 7.95 0.97 1.17
N PRO A 30 8.23 2.07 1.90
CA PRO A 30 9.15 2.02 3.04
C PRO A 30 8.71 0.97 4.06
N SER A 31 9.68 0.22 4.60
CA SER A 31 9.42 -0.68 5.73
C SER A 31 8.95 0.11 6.95
N ARG A 32 8.15 -0.53 7.80
CA ARG A 32 7.61 0.13 8.99
C ARG A 32 7.48 -0.83 10.16
N THR A 33 7.98 -0.40 11.32
CA THR A 33 7.71 -1.11 12.56
C THR A 33 6.33 -0.72 13.07
N MET A 34 5.53 -1.72 13.40
CA MET A 34 4.16 -1.59 13.90
C MET A 34 4.20 -1.29 15.41
N THR A 35 4.43 -0.02 15.76
CA THR A 35 4.56 0.43 17.14
C THR A 35 3.21 0.58 17.84
N ASP A 36 3.20 0.61 19.18
CA ASP A 36 2.00 0.88 19.99
C ASP A 36 1.33 2.21 19.59
N ALA A 37 2.13 3.24 19.32
CA ALA A 37 1.61 4.52 18.85
C ALA A 37 0.86 4.37 17.52
N TYR A 38 1.34 3.50 16.64
CA TYR A 38 0.69 3.22 15.36
C TYR A 38 -0.66 2.51 15.53
N PHE A 39 -0.77 1.60 16.51
CA PHE A 39 -2.03 0.97 16.88
C PHE A 39 -3.04 2.00 17.40
N GLN A 40 -2.61 2.93 18.26
CA GLN A 40 -3.48 3.97 18.82
C GLN A 40 -4.00 4.93 17.74
N VAL A 41 -3.13 5.35 16.80
CA VAL A 41 -3.54 6.19 15.67
C VAL A 41 -4.56 5.47 14.79
N PHE A 42 -4.35 4.18 14.54
CA PHE A 42 -5.31 3.39 13.74
C PHE A 42 -6.64 3.21 14.48
N GLN A 43 -6.62 2.99 15.80
CA GLN A 43 -7.83 2.93 16.62
C GLN A 43 -8.65 4.22 16.51
N ALA A 44 -7.99 5.38 16.62
CA ALA A 44 -8.66 6.67 16.54
C ALA A 44 -9.34 6.89 15.17
N ALA A 45 -8.74 6.35 14.10
CA ALA A 45 -9.28 6.46 12.75
C ALA A 45 -10.37 5.43 12.44
N SER A 46 -10.23 4.19 12.94
CA SER A 46 -11.14 3.07 12.62
C SER A 46 -12.28 2.90 13.59
N ALA A 47 -12.15 3.42 14.83
CA ALA A 47 -13.03 3.15 15.97
C ALA A 47 -13.17 1.64 16.33
N ASP A 48 -12.27 0.79 15.84
CA ASP A 48 -12.23 -0.63 16.20
C ASP A 48 -11.52 -0.81 17.55
N ASN A 49 -12.29 -1.15 18.57
CA ASN A 49 -11.87 -1.23 19.97
C ASN A 49 -11.79 -2.67 20.50
N HIS A 50 -11.69 -3.69 19.61
CA HIS A 50 -11.57 -5.06 20.10
C HIS A 50 -10.28 -5.24 20.93
N PRO A 51 -10.35 -5.83 22.15
CA PRO A 51 -9.21 -5.89 23.08
C PRO A 51 -7.97 -6.62 22.54
N ILE A 52 -8.10 -7.46 21.53
CA ILE A 52 -6.96 -8.11 20.86
C ILE A 52 -5.93 -7.10 20.32
N HIS A 53 -6.36 -5.88 20.05
CA HIS A 53 -5.52 -4.82 19.50
C HIS A 53 -4.92 -3.89 20.56
N TYR A 54 -5.42 -3.92 21.81
CA TYR A 54 -5.12 -2.89 22.82
C TYR A 54 -4.84 -3.41 24.22
N ASP A 55 -5.19 -4.69 24.52
CA ASP A 55 -5.05 -5.28 25.84
C ASP A 55 -4.12 -6.50 25.80
N ARG A 56 -2.88 -6.30 26.28
CA ARG A 56 -1.86 -7.37 26.32
C ARG A 56 -2.24 -8.53 27.23
N GLU A 57 -2.96 -8.27 28.32
CA GLU A 57 -3.42 -9.35 29.19
C GLU A 57 -4.52 -10.18 28.51
N TYR A 58 -5.39 -9.53 27.73
CA TYR A 58 -6.33 -10.23 26.86
C TYR A 58 -5.59 -11.11 25.85
N CYS A 59 -4.62 -10.55 25.11
CA CYS A 59 -3.84 -11.27 24.11
C CYS A 59 -3.14 -12.49 24.71
N LYS A 60 -2.48 -12.33 25.87
CA LYS A 60 -1.79 -13.40 26.58
C LYS A 60 -2.72 -14.56 26.96
N ARG A 61 -3.92 -14.25 27.50
CA ARG A 61 -4.93 -15.27 27.84
C ARG A 61 -5.43 -16.04 26.61
N HIS A 62 -5.36 -15.44 25.43
CA HIS A 62 -5.79 -16.04 24.16
C HIS A 62 -4.63 -16.59 23.32
N GLY A 63 -3.41 -16.72 23.89
CA GLY A 63 -2.27 -17.36 23.24
C GLY A 63 -1.51 -16.47 22.23
N HIS A 64 -1.76 -15.18 22.21
CA HIS A 64 -0.99 -14.24 21.40
C HIS A 64 0.23 -13.73 22.17
N ARG A 65 1.36 -13.55 21.46
CA ARG A 65 2.61 -13.06 22.05
C ARG A 65 2.61 -11.57 22.41
N ASP A 66 1.77 -10.77 21.74
CA ASP A 66 1.59 -9.33 21.93
C ASP A 66 0.27 -8.88 21.28
N LEU A 67 0.01 -7.57 21.25
CA LEU A 67 -1.13 -6.99 20.54
C LEU A 67 -1.09 -7.41 19.07
N VAL A 68 -2.23 -7.80 18.53
CA VAL A 68 -2.38 -8.16 17.10
C VAL A 68 -2.82 -6.94 16.31
N ALA A 69 -2.16 -6.64 15.20
CA ALA A 69 -2.55 -5.55 14.30
C ALA A 69 -3.92 -5.84 13.66
N HIS A 70 -4.72 -4.81 13.48
CA HIS A 70 -5.93 -4.91 12.67
C HIS A 70 -5.59 -5.34 11.25
N GLY A 71 -6.41 -6.18 10.64
CA GLY A 71 -6.20 -6.53 9.22
C GLY A 71 -6.13 -5.30 8.32
N PHE A 72 -7.05 -4.35 8.49
CA PHE A 72 -7.02 -3.09 7.74
C PHE A 72 -5.78 -2.23 8.05
N GLN A 73 -5.23 -2.28 9.27
CA GLN A 73 -3.99 -1.60 9.61
C GLN A 73 -2.79 -2.19 8.83
N VAL A 74 -2.78 -3.51 8.60
CA VAL A 74 -1.79 -4.17 7.74
C VAL A 74 -2.04 -3.81 6.27
N LEU A 75 -3.30 -3.83 5.83
CA LEU A 75 -3.68 -3.52 4.46
C LEU A 75 -3.25 -2.11 4.03
N ILE A 76 -3.45 -1.09 4.88
CA ILE A 76 -3.09 0.30 4.52
C ILE A 76 -1.58 0.49 4.28
N GLN A 77 -0.73 -0.45 4.67
CA GLN A 77 0.71 -0.41 4.35
C GLN A 77 0.95 -0.61 2.84
N THR A 78 -0.03 -1.14 2.11
CA THR A 78 0.02 -1.34 0.65
C THR A 78 -0.70 -0.24 -0.15
N CYS A 79 -1.06 0.88 0.48
CA CYS A 79 -1.62 2.01 -0.24
C CYS A 79 -0.67 2.45 -1.37
N PRO A 80 -1.14 2.59 -2.62
CA PRO A 80 -0.28 2.99 -3.74
C PRO A 80 0.49 4.29 -3.47
N GLY A 81 -0.13 5.24 -2.73
CA GLY A 81 0.49 6.51 -2.33
C GLY A 81 1.70 6.39 -1.39
N SER A 82 1.93 5.23 -0.79
CA SER A 82 3.14 4.97 -0.01
C SER A 82 4.33 4.54 -0.86
N THR A 83 4.15 4.37 -2.18
CA THR A 83 5.18 3.96 -3.15
C THR A 83 5.44 5.04 -4.18
N MET A 84 6.53 4.89 -4.95
CA MET A 84 6.81 5.80 -6.08
C MET A 84 5.82 5.66 -7.24
N LEU A 85 5.00 4.61 -7.28
CA LEU A 85 4.03 4.38 -8.35
C LEU A 85 3.09 5.57 -8.51
N VAL A 86 2.52 6.09 -7.42
CA VAL A 86 1.57 7.21 -7.48
C VAL A 86 2.24 8.47 -8.02
N HIS A 87 3.49 8.72 -7.65
CA HIS A 87 4.21 9.89 -8.15
C HIS A 87 4.50 9.81 -9.66
N HIS A 88 4.69 8.60 -10.21
CA HIS A 88 4.76 8.39 -11.66
C HIS A 88 3.40 8.60 -12.33
N LEU A 89 2.31 8.37 -11.61
CA LEU A 89 0.93 8.40 -12.12
C LEU A 89 0.18 9.71 -11.81
N ASP A 90 0.84 10.73 -11.26
CA ASP A 90 0.19 11.95 -10.75
C ASP A 90 -0.79 12.57 -11.78
N GLU A 91 -0.37 12.61 -13.07
CA GLU A 91 -1.18 13.14 -14.17
C GLU A 91 -2.14 12.09 -14.77
N ALA A 92 -1.93 10.80 -14.51
CA ALA A 92 -2.59 9.71 -15.22
C ALA A 92 -3.57 8.92 -14.38
N ILE A 93 -3.41 8.87 -13.05
CA ILE A 93 -4.32 8.13 -12.17
C ILE A 93 -5.71 8.78 -12.15
N ILE A 94 -6.74 7.95 -12.35
CA ILE A 94 -8.14 8.41 -12.32
C ILE A 94 -8.82 7.94 -11.04
N ALA A 95 -8.67 6.65 -10.71
CA ALA A 95 -9.33 6.05 -9.56
C ALA A 95 -8.64 4.77 -9.07
N PHE A 96 -8.76 4.52 -7.78
CA PHE A 96 -8.59 3.21 -7.17
C PHE A 96 -9.96 2.51 -7.20
N THR A 97 -10.11 1.47 -8.00
CA THR A 97 -11.44 0.93 -8.34
C THR A 97 -11.83 -0.32 -7.58
N GLU A 98 -10.86 -1.11 -7.17
CA GLU A 98 -11.13 -2.40 -6.52
C GLU A 98 -9.96 -2.80 -5.62
N GLN A 99 -10.28 -3.48 -4.52
CA GLN A 99 -9.32 -4.06 -3.60
C GLN A 99 -9.84 -5.40 -3.09
N SER A 100 -8.94 -6.38 -3.02
CA SER A 100 -9.16 -7.62 -2.27
C SER A 100 -7.92 -7.95 -1.45
N SER A 101 -8.08 -8.67 -0.34
CA SER A 101 -6.95 -9.09 0.49
C SER A 101 -7.24 -10.35 1.28
N LYS A 102 -6.17 -11.09 1.58
CA LYS A 102 -6.13 -12.22 2.50
C LYS A 102 -5.07 -11.97 3.54
N PHE A 103 -5.40 -12.12 4.80
CA PHE A 103 -4.48 -12.06 5.93
C PHE A 103 -4.05 -13.49 6.25
N LEU A 104 -2.76 -13.78 6.07
CA LEU A 104 -2.22 -15.13 6.08
C LEU A 104 -1.59 -15.50 7.42
N ALA A 105 -1.05 -14.49 8.12
CA ALA A 105 -0.47 -14.63 9.45
C ALA A 105 -0.69 -13.35 10.27
N PRO A 106 -0.73 -13.44 11.61
CA PRO A 106 -0.86 -12.26 12.46
C PRO A 106 0.41 -11.41 12.41
N VAL A 107 0.20 -10.09 12.38
CA VAL A 107 1.24 -9.09 12.60
C VAL A 107 1.08 -8.56 14.02
N TYR A 108 2.16 -8.52 14.79
CA TYR A 108 2.14 -8.11 16.19
C TYR A 108 2.75 -6.72 16.39
N ALA A 109 2.44 -6.11 17.51
CA ALA A 109 3.16 -4.93 17.96
C ALA A 109 4.67 -5.24 18.04
N GLY A 110 5.50 -4.34 17.48
CA GLY A 110 6.94 -4.52 17.35
C GLY A 110 7.41 -5.23 16.09
N ASP A 111 6.53 -5.88 15.31
CA ASP A 111 6.91 -6.44 14.00
C ASP A 111 7.21 -5.33 13.00
N THR A 112 8.17 -5.58 12.12
CA THR A 112 8.47 -4.70 10.99
C THR A 112 7.94 -5.31 9.71
N VAL A 113 7.16 -4.54 8.97
CA VAL A 113 6.53 -4.98 7.73
C VAL A 113 7.17 -4.35 6.50
N TYR A 114 7.19 -5.09 5.40
CA TYR A 114 7.83 -4.75 4.13
C TYR A 114 6.81 -4.86 2.99
N PRO A 115 6.09 -3.77 2.68
CA PRO A 115 5.05 -3.79 1.65
C PRO A 115 5.63 -3.64 0.25
N ALA A 116 4.99 -4.28 -0.74
CA ALA A 116 5.30 -4.10 -2.15
C ALA A 116 4.05 -4.25 -3.03
N LEU A 117 4.06 -3.55 -4.16
CA LEU A 117 3.09 -3.66 -5.23
C LEU A 117 3.80 -4.14 -6.49
N THR A 118 3.26 -5.17 -7.14
CA THR A 118 3.80 -5.70 -8.40
C THR A 118 2.72 -5.63 -9.47
N ILE A 119 3.01 -5.03 -10.62
CA ILE A 119 2.08 -5.05 -11.76
C ILE A 119 1.96 -6.48 -12.27
N THR A 120 0.76 -7.05 -12.19
CA THR A 120 0.47 -8.41 -12.64
C THR A 120 -0.30 -8.46 -13.94
N GLU A 121 -1.06 -7.40 -14.24
CA GLU A 121 -1.83 -7.34 -15.46
C GLU A 121 -2.06 -5.88 -15.90
N LEU A 122 -2.06 -5.64 -17.20
CA LEU A 122 -2.41 -4.37 -17.83
C LEU A 122 -3.52 -4.63 -18.85
N LYS A 123 -4.72 -4.12 -18.56
CA LYS A 123 -5.94 -4.27 -19.40
C LYS A 123 -6.23 -2.97 -20.14
N PRO A 124 -5.78 -2.78 -21.38
CA PRO A 124 -6.00 -1.55 -22.11
C PRO A 124 -7.49 -1.38 -22.47
N GLN A 125 -7.96 -0.15 -22.40
CA GLN A 125 -9.24 0.32 -22.90
C GLN A 125 -8.98 1.43 -23.97
N ARG A 126 -10.02 2.07 -24.49
CA ARG A 126 -9.85 3.06 -25.55
C ARG A 126 -8.96 4.25 -25.16
N THR A 127 -9.24 4.89 -24.03
CA THR A 127 -8.53 6.10 -23.53
C THR A 127 -7.90 5.90 -22.15
N THR A 128 -8.15 4.76 -21.53
CA THR A 128 -7.69 4.37 -20.19
C THR A 128 -7.20 2.94 -20.21
N GLY A 129 -6.78 2.42 -19.06
CA GLY A 129 -6.56 1.01 -18.83
C GLY A 129 -6.71 0.67 -17.35
N ILE A 130 -6.97 -0.58 -17.06
CA ILE A 130 -6.95 -1.11 -15.69
C ILE A 130 -5.56 -1.70 -15.44
N MET A 131 -4.86 -1.13 -14.47
CA MET A 131 -3.61 -1.67 -13.93
C MET A 131 -3.94 -2.54 -12.73
N VAL A 132 -3.60 -3.83 -12.81
CA VAL A 132 -3.79 -4.79 -11.72
C VAL A 132 -2.46 -4.95 -10.98
N LEU A 133 -2.50 -4.77 -9.67
CA LEU A 133 -1.35 -4.81 -8.79
C LEU A 133 -1.54 -5.92 -7.75
N ARG A 134 -0.60 -6.87 -7.70
CA ARG A 134 -0.49 -7.76 -6.54
C ARG A 134 0.15 -6.97 -5.41
N ALA A 135 -0.56 -6.89 -4.28
CA ALA A 135 -0.07 -6.30 -3.05
C ALA A 135 0.43 -7.40 -2.11
N THR A 136 1.63 -7.24 -1.57
CA THR A 136 2.21 -8.18 -0.60
C THR A 136 2.78 -7.44 0.60
N VAL A 137 2.65 -8.05 1.77
CA VAL A 137 3.30 -7.60 3.00
C VAL A 137 4.04 -8.79 3.60
N HIS A 138 5.34 -8.65 3.79
CA HIS A 138 6.17 -9.60 4.53
C HIS A 138 6.55 -9.01 5.88
N ASN A 139 6.80 -9.87 6.88
CA ASN A 139 7.38 -9.46 8.15
C ASN A 139 8.92 -9.54 8.13
N GLN A 140 9.57 -9.19 9.23
CA GLN A 140 11.03 -9.22 9.40
C GLN A 140 11.66 -10.62 9.27
N SER A 141 10.87 -11.67 9.37
CA SER A 141 11.33 -13.06 9.19
C SER A 141 11.17 -13.54 7.74
N GLY A 142 10.71 -12.65 6.83
CA GLY A 142 10.45 -13.00 5.43
C GLY A 142 9.14 -13.77 5.21
N GLU A 143 8.30 -13.90 6.24
CA GLU A 143 6.99 -14.55 6.12
C GLU A 143 6.01 -13.62 5.42
N LEU A 144 5.26 -14.15 4.45
CA LEU A 144 4.16 -13.45 3.78
C LEU A 144 2.96 -13.39 4.73
N VAL A 145 2.67 -12.23 5.28
CA VAL A 145 1.58 -12.02 6.27
C VAL A 145 0.29 -11.54 5.64
N MET A 146 0.37 -10.90 4.47
CA MET A 146 -0.80 -10.46 3.70
C MET A 146 -0.49 -10.51 2.21
N GLU A 147 -1.46 -10.94 1.43
CA GLU A 147 -1.49 -10.73 -0.03
C GLU A 147 -2.85 -10.20 -0.46
N GLY A 148 -2.86 -9.49 -1.59
CA GLY A 148 -4.09 -8.95 -2.16
C GLY A 148 -3.90 -8.46 -3.57
N GLU A 149 -4.97 -7.88 -4.09
CA GLU A 149 -5.01 -7.28 -5.41
C GLU A 149 -5.60 -5.87 -5.33
N HIS A 150 -4.96 -4.92 -6.01
CA HIS A 150 -5.46 -3.57 -6.18
C HIS A 150 -5.67 -3.30 -7.67
N LYS A 151 -6.74 -2.58 -8.03
CA LYS A 151 -6.97 -2.16 -9.41
C LYS A 151 -7.03 -0.65 -9.50
N LEU A 152 -6.21 -0.09 -10.36
CA LEU A 152 -6.18 1.33 -10.67
C LEU A 152 -6.71 1.56 -12.08
N LEU A 153 -7.58 2.57 -12.23
CA LEU A 153 -7.95 3.10 -13.53
C LEU A 153 -6.95 4.21 -13.89
N VAL A 154 -6.23 4.04 -15.01
CA VAL A 154 -5.13 4.91 -15.42
C VAL A 154 -5.35 5.40 -16.84
N ARG A 155 -5.06 6.67 -17.10
CA ARG A 155 -5.14 7.28 -18.45
C ARG A 155 -4.06 6.70 -19.36
N ARG A 156 -4.40 6.56 -20.63
CA ARG A 156 -3.45 6.33 -21.71
C ARG A 156 -2.93 7.67 -22.24
N ARG A 157 -1.77 7.64 -22.94
CA ARG A 157 -1.32 8.81 -23.67
C ARG A 157 -2.38 9.20 -24.70
N ALA A 158 -2.64 10.52 -24.84
CA ALA A 158 -3.42 11.02 -25.96
C ALA A 158 -2.69 10.65 -27.27
N GLN A 159 -3.42 10.02 -28.17
CA GLN A 159 -2.92 9.76 -29.53
C GLN A 159 -3.00 11.03 -30.37
#